data_3cb0f69d5272cbc50e94743829a2a703
#
_entry.id   3cb0f69d5272cbc50e94743829a2a703
#
_cell.length_a   1.000
_cell.length_b   1.000
_cell.length_c   1.000
_cell.angle_alpha   90.00
_cell.angle_beta   90.00
_cell.angle_gamma   90.00
#
_symmetry.space_group_name_H-M   'P 1'
#
loop_
_entity.id
_entity.type
_entity.pdbx_description
1 polymer ?
#
loop_
_entity_poly.entity_id
_entity_poly.type
_entity_poly.pdbx_seq_one_letter_code
_entity_poly.pdbx_strand_id
1 'polypeptide(L)'
;MELLVSIAGNMQDCGEVFRTPIKSKTDLKAFSEKVKELESKGDSFVHETIIELNHAFITSIEQEDILLLAEKMDEVVDLMEELAAYYYIYDLEETDDYMETFQTNIGLATEELNTSIQLLANRTYKDIKEHTVNVKSYEEECDHTERKALRKLFKKFSDPVKLIQYKDLYEKLEDTMDACQDVAKALDTIVMKNM
;
A
#
# COMPACT_ATOMS: atom_id res chain seq x y z
N MET A 1 -7.33 18.29 -6.11
CA MET A 1 -6.13 17.59 -6.62
C MET A 1 -4.96 17.65 -5.65
N GLU A 2 -4.68 18.78 -5.01
CA GLU A 2 -3.57 18.88 -4.02
C GLU A 2 -3.70 17.85 -2.88
N LEU A 3 -4.91 17.65 -2.37
CA LEU A 3 -5.15 16.63 -1.31
C LEU A 3 -4.88 15.21 -1.82
N LEU A 4 -5.28 14.85 -3.05
CA LEU A 4 -4.91 13.54 -3.62
C LEU A 4 -3.40 13.35 -3.70
N VAL A 5 -2.65 14.39 -4.09
CA VAL A 5 -1.18 14.36 -4.10
C VAL A 5 -0.63 14.19 -2.68
N SER A 6 -1.26 14.81 -1.68
CA SER A 6 -0.87 14.67 -0.27
C SER A 6 -1.13 13.25 0.26
N ILE A 7 -2.27 12.64 -0.10
CA ILE A 7 -2.60 11.25 0.25
C ILE A 7 -1.58 10.29 -0.40
N ALA A 8 -1.31 10.47 -1.69
CA ALA A 8 -0.34 9.65 -2.41
C ALA A 8 1.09 9.77 -1.85
N GLY A 9 1.50 11.00 -1.48
CA GLY A 9 2.78 11.23 -0.82
C GLY A 9 2.86 10.54 0.55
N ASN A 10 1.78 10.60 1.34
CA ASN A 10 1.70 9.92 2.63
C ASN A 10 1.74 8.38 2.49
N MET A 11 1.06 7.84 1.49
CA MET A 11 1.13 6.41 1.15
C MET A 11 2.55 5.99 0.76
N GLN A 12 3.26 6.79 -0.04
CA GLN A 12 4.67 6.54 -0.37
C GLN A 12 5.56 6.62 0.87
N ASP A 13 5.40 7.63 1.74
CA ASP A 13 6.13 7.74 3.01
C ASP A 13 5.97 6.45 3.85
N CYS A 14 4.75 5.89 3.88
CA CYS A 14 4.47 4.62 4.56
C CYS A 14 5.19 3.46 3.89
N GLY A 15 5.15 3.36 2.56
CA GLY A 15 5.88 2.35 1.78
C GLY A 15 7.40 2.39 2.00
N GLU A 16 7.97 3.59 2.16
CA GLU A 16 9.41 3.74 2.49
C GLU A 16 9.74 3.21 3.89
N VAL A 17 8.86 3.44 4.87
CA VAL A 17 9.00 2.84 6.20
C VAL A 17 8.97 1.31 6.12
N PHE A 18 8.07 0.77 5.29
CA PHE A 18 7.93 -0.67 5.07
C PHE A 18 9.19 -1.33 4.48
N ARG A 19 9.95 -0.65 3.65
CA ARG A 19 11.23 -1.17 3.12
C ARG A 19 12.31 -1.36 4.17
N THR A 20 12.12 -0.85 5.40
CA THR A 20 13.12 -0.96 6.46
C THR A 20 13.02 -2.34 7.12
N PRO A 21 14.05 -3.21 7.01
CA PRO A 21 14.02 -4.52 7.63
C PRO A 21 13.94 -4.43 9.16
N ILE A 22 13.09 -5.25 9.77
CA ILE A 22 12.99 -5.38 11.22
C ILE A 22 14.06 -6.37 11.69
N LYS A 23 14.97 -5.93 12.55
CA LYS A 23 16.10 -6.74 13.07
C LYS A 23 16.08 -6.88 14.59
N SER A 24 15.18 -6.19 15.27
CA SER A 24 15.06 -6.22 16.74
C SER A 24 13.66 -5.79 17.19
N LYS A 25 13.31 -6.14 18.43
CA LYS A 25 12.05 -5.69 19.06
C LYS A 25 11.96 -4.17 19.22
N THR A 26 13.08 -3.48 19.33
CA THR A 26 13.12 -2.02 19.41
C THR A 26 12.75 -1.41 18.05
N ASP A 27 13.27 -1.99 16.96
CA ASP A 27 12.93 -1.57 15.60
C ASP A 27 11.46 -1.82 15.32
N LEU A 28 10.93 -2.96 15.76
CA LEU A 28 9.53 -3.33 15.62
C LEU A 28 8.56 -2.29 16.24
N LYS A 29 8.88 -1.85 17.47
CA LYS A 29 8.07 -0.83 18.14
C LYS A 29 8.12 0.51 17.39
N ALA A 30 9.32 0.97 17.04
CA ALA A 30 9.50 2.21 16.30
C ALA A 30 8.83 2.17 14.92
N PHE A 31 8.88 1.02 14.23
CA PHE A 31 8.19 0.75 12.99
C PHE A 31 6.67 0.88 13.14
N SER A 32 6.07 0.16 14.11
CA SER A 32 4.63 0.20 14.34
C SER A 32 4.13 1.60 14.72
N GLU A 33 4.85 2.32 15.60
CA GLU A 33 4.50 3.71 15.97
C GLU A 33 4.56 4.65 14.76
N LYS A 34 5.58 4.47 13.88
CA LYS A 34 5.72 5.33 12.69
C LYS A 34 4.64 5.06 11.64
N VAL A 35 4.29 3.80 11.41
CA VAL A 35 3.20 3.45 10.48
C VAL A 35 1.87 4.01 11.01
N LYS A 36 1.59 3.89 12.32
CA LYS A 36 0.37 4.45 12.93
C LYS A 36 0.29 5.98 12.82
N GLU A 37 1.42 6.68 12.94
CA GLU A 37 1.47 8.13 12.71
C GLU A 37 1.08 8.49 11.26
N LEU A 38 1.57 7.70 10.28
CA LEU A 38 1.29 7.94 8.87
C LEU A 38 -0.16 7.59 8.52
N GLU A 39 -0.71 6.52 9.07
CA GLU A 39 -2.15 6.19 8.89
C GLU A 39 -3.03 7.32 9.42
N SER A 40 -2.84 7.77 10.65
CA SER A 40 -3.64 8.85 11.23
C SER A 40 -3.52 10.18 10.45
N LYS A 41 -2.38 10.40 9.80
CA LYS A 41 -2.18 11.54 8.90
C LYS A 41 -2.93 11.34 7.57
N GLY A 42 -2.95 10.12 7.02
CA GLY A 42 -3.71 9.72 5.84
C GLY A 42 -5.21 9.95 6.04
N ASP A 43 -5.77 9.42 7.12
CA ASP A 43 -7.16 9.64 7.56
C ASP A 43 -7.56 11.11 7.55
N SER A 44 -6.68 11.98 8.06
CA SER A 44 -6.94 13.42 8.08
C SER A 44 -7.05 14.00 6.67
N PHE A 45 -6.22 13.59 5.73
CA PHE A 45 -6.27 14.04 4.35
C PHE A 45 -7.51 13.53 3.61
N VAL A 46 -7.91 12.28 3.86
CA VAL A 46 -9.15 11.72 3.30
C VAL A 46 -10.36 12.47 3.82
N HIS A 47 -10.42 12.73 5.13
CA HIS A 47 -11.49 13.52 5.74
C HIS A 47 -11.57 14.94 5.14
N GLU A 48 -10.43 15.63 4.98
CA GLU A 48 -10.38 16.94 4.34
C GLU A 48 -10.83 16.86 2.87
N THR A 49 -10.48 15.79 2.15
CA THR A 49 -10.91 15.58 0.76
C THR A 49 -12.43 15.48 0.66
N ILE A 50 -13.07 14.74 1.56
CA ILE A 50 -14.55 14.63 1.60
C ILE A 50 -15.22 15.99 1.87
N ILE A 51 -14.67 16.78 2.79
CA ILE A 51 -15.19 18.12 3.09
C ILE A 51 -15.06 19.05 1.87
N GLU A 52 -13.89 19.07 1.24
CA GLU A 52 -13.63 19.89 0.06
C GLU A 52 -14.55 19.50 -1.13
N LEU A 53 -14.75 18.20 -1.37
CA LEU A 53 -15.63 17.71 -2.44
C LEU A 53 -17.10 18.14 -2.21
N ASN A 54 -17.57 18.13 -0.97
CA ASN A 54 -18.94 18.59 -0.66
C ASN A 54 -19.17 20.08 -0.95
N HIS A 55 -18.12 20.88 -1.01
CA HIS A 55 -18.17 22.32 -1.30
C HIS A 55 -17.78 22.67 -2.74
N ALA A 56 -17.20 21.74 -3.48
CA ALA A 56 -16.72 21.98 -4.84
C ALA A 56 -17.85 21.94 -5.86
N PHE A 57 -17.96 22.98 -6.71
CA PHE A 57 -18.90 23.03 -7.83
C PHE A 57 -18.31 22.42 -9.11
N ILE A 58 -17.01 22.52 -9.29
CA ILE A 58 -16.30 22.04 -10.49
C ILE A 58 -14.97 21.45 -10.03
N THR A 59 -14.67 20.26 -10.50
CA THR A 59 -13.42 19.53 -10.27
C THR A 59 -12.72 19.22 -11.59
N SER A 60 -11.44 18.90 -11.55
CA SER A 60 -10.63 18.59 -12.75
C SER A 60 -10.93 17.23 -13.37
N ILE A 61 -11.40 16.29 -12.56
CA ILE A 61 -11.97 14.98 -12.92
C ILE A 61 -13.26 14.79 -12.12
N GLU A 62 -14.03 13.74 -12.35
CA GLU A 62 -15.27 13.48 -11.61
C GLU A 62 -15.03 13.39 -10.10
N GLN A 63 -15.92 13.96 -9.29
CA GLN A 63 -15.79 13.95 -7.83
C GLN A 63 -15.76 12.52 -7.27
N GLU A 64 -16.53 11.62 -7.87
CA GLU A 64 -16.58 10.21 -7.53
C GLU A 64 -15.22 9.52 -7.77
N ASP A 65 -14.52 9.90 -8.84
CA ASP A 65 -13.17 9.37 -9.13
C ASP A 65 -12.11 9.88 -8.15
N ILE A 66 -12.26 11.14 -7.68
CA ILE A 66 -11.37 11.69 -6.64
C ILE A 66 -11.57 10.94 -5.32
N LEU A 67 -12.83 10.74 -4.92
CA LEU A 67 -13.15 10.01 -3.69
C LEU A 67 -12.68 8.56 -3.76
N LEU A 68 -12.93 7.88 -4.89
CA LEU A 68 -12.49 6.51 -5.10
C LEU A 68 -10.97 6.36 -4.95
N LEU A 69 -10.18 7.27 -5.55
CA LEU A 69 -8.72 7.23 -5.41
C LEU A 69 -8.28 7.51 -3.97
N ALA A 70 -8.91 8.48 -3.30
CA ALA A 70 -8.59 8.78 -1.91
C ALA A 70 -8.83 7.56 -1.00
N GLU A 71 -10.01 6.93 -1.10
CA GLU A 71 -10.38 5.74 -0.32
C GLU A 71 -9.47 4.54 -0.64
N LYS A 72 -9.12 4.32 -1.92
CA LYS A 72 -8.25 3.22 -2.31
C LYS A 72 -6.79 3.40 -1.85
N MET A 73 -6.28 4.62 -1.83
CA MET A 73 -4.95 4.90 -1.30
C MET A 73 -4.89 4.80 0.22
N ASP A 74 -5.98 5.15 0.90
CA ASP A 74 -6.15 5.00 2.34
C ASP A 74 -6.16 3.52 2.73
N GLU A 75 -6.93 2.69 2.01
CA GLU A 75 -6.97 1.23 2.19
C GLU A 75 -5.57 0.59 2.15
N VAL A 76 -4.67 1.08 1.30
CA VAL A 76 -3.26 0.61 1.27
C VAL A 76 -2.54 0.93 2.58
N VAL A 77 -2.72 2.13 3.12
CA VAL A 77 -2.06 2.56 4.36
C VAL A 77 -2.65 1.85 5.57
N ASP A 78 -3.97 1.64 5.59
CA ASP A 78 -4.67 0.88 6.63
C ASP A 78 -4.17 -0.56 6.72
N LEU A 79 -4.01 -1.24 5.57
CA LEU A 79 -3.47 -2.60 5.52
C LEU A 79 -2.00 -2.65 5.98
N MET A 80 -1.21 -1.62 5.68
CA MET A 80 0.15 -1.50 6.21
C MET A 80 0.16 -1.32 7.74
N GLU A 81 -0.78 -0.55 8.29
CA GLU A 81 -0.92 -0.36 9.74
C GLU A 81 -1.35 -1.67 10.41
N GLU A 82 -2.36 -2.34 9.85
CA GLU A 82 -2.80 -3.64 10.34
C GLU A 82 -1.64 -4.65 10.37
N LEU A 83 -0.86 -4.73 9.30
CA LEU A 83 0.32 -5.61 9.22
C LEU A 83 1.39 -5.24 10.26
N ALA A 84 1.64 -3.93 10.46
CA ALA A 84 2.57 -3.47 11.50
C ALA A 84 2.08 -3.84 12.92
N ALA A 85 0.77 -3.80 13.16
CA ALA A 85 0.16 -4.27 14.39
C ALA A 85 0.33 -5.79 14.56
N TYR A 86 0.15 -6.59 13.50
CA TYR A 86 0.38 -8.05 13.54
C TYR A 86 1.84 -8.39 13.84
N TYR A 87 2.81 -7.67 13.25
CA TYR A 87 4.21 -7.85 13.59
C TYR A 87 4.47 -7.67 15.09
N TYR A 88 3.84 -6.64 15.68
CA TYR A 88 3.95 -6.37 17.12
C TYR A 88 3.22 -7.42 17.98
N ILE A 89 1.98 -7.79 17.62
CA ILE A 89 1.15 -8.76 18.35
C ILE A 89 1.82 -10.15 18.37
N TYR A 90 2.44 -10.54 17.25
CA TYR A 90 3.11 -11.84 17.13
C TYR A 90 4.53 -11.83 17.66
N ASP A 91 5.01 -10.68 18.16
CA ASP A 91 6.37 -10.50 18.67
C ASP A 91 7.41 -10.99 17.63
N LEU A 92 7.24 -10.55 16.38
CA LEU A 92 8.11 -10.94 15.27
C LEU A 92 9.56 -10.58 15.60
N GLU A 93 10.46 -11.55 15.53
CA GLU A 93 11.88 -11.35 15.86
C GLU A 93 12.66 -10.74 14.68
N GLU A 94 12.36 -11.22 13.48
CA GLU A 94 12.97 -10.78 12.23
C GLU A 94 12.06 -11.07 11.03
N THR A 95 12.16 -10.27 9.99
CA THR A 95 11.55 -10.55 8.68
C THR A 95 12.34 -11.63 7.94
N ASP A 96 11.65 -12.52 7.23
CA ASP A 96 12.32 -13.49 6.36
C ASP A 96 12.38 -12.98 4.90
N ASP A 97 13.17 -13.69 4.06
CA ASP A 97 13.40 -13.34 2.65
C ASP A 97 12.10 -13.11 1.84
N TYR A 98 11.01 -13.81 2.20
CA TYR A 98 9.71 -13.64 1.53
C TYR A 98 9.05 -12.33 1.95
N MET A 99 9.03 -12.03 3.25
CA MET A 99 8.52 -10.77 3.78
C MET A 99 9.30 -9.59 3.22
N GLU A 100 10.63 -9.70 3.14
CA GLU A 100 11.49 -8.64 2.57
C GLU A 100 11.19 -8.41 1.07
N THR A 101 10.86 -9.47 0.32
CA THR A 101 10.43 -9.33 -1.07
C THR A 101 9.13 -8.55 -1.18
N PHE A 102 8.12 -8.88 -0.36
CA PHE A 102 6.87 -8.13 -0.30
C PHE A 102 7.09 -6.67 0.10
N GLN A 103 7.83 -6.43 1.18
CA GLN A 103 8.12 -5.09 1.66
C GLN A 103 8.79 -4.21 0.59
N THR A 104 9.70 -4.80 -0.18
CA THR A 104 10.37 -4.11 -1.28
C THR A 104 9.38 -3.76 -2.38
N ASN A 105 8.55 -4.72 -2.82
CA ASN A 105 7.62 -4.52 -3.93
C ASN A 105 6.46 -3.58 -3.55
N ILE A 106 5.94 -3.65 -2.32
CA ILE A 106 4.95 -2.70 -1.80
C ILE A 106 5.53 -1.27 -1.82
N GLY A 107 6.75 -1.08 -1.32
CA GLY A 107 7.38 0.22 -1.35
C GLY A 107 7.64 0.75 -2.77
N LEU A 108 8.01 -0.12 -3.73
CA LEU A 108 8.12 0.26 -5.14
C LEU A 108 6.75 0.60 -5.74
N ALA A 109 5.72 -0.16 -5.42
CA ALA A 109 4.36 0.10 -5.91
C ALA A 109 3.82 1.45 -5.42
N THR A 110 4.02 1.80 -4.15
CA THR A 110 3.59 3.10 -3.62
C THR A 110 4.34 4.28 -4.27
N GLU A 111 5.60 4.12 -4.63
CA GLU A 111 6.39 5.11 -5.39
C GLU A 111 5.83 5.32 -6.81
N GLU A 112 5.51 4.24 -7.53
CA GLU A 112 4.89 4.29 -8.85
C GLU A 112 3.49 4.91 -8.80
N LEU A 113 2.70 4.58 -7.78
CA LEU A 113 1.36 5.14 -7.58
C LEU A 113 1.42 6.63 -7.25
N ASN A 114 2.33 7.08 -6.38
CA ASN A 114 2.51 8.50 -6.11
C ASN A 114 2.89 9.27 -7.38
N THR A 115 3.81 8.73 -8.18
CA THR A 115 4.17 9.32 -9.48
C THR A 115 2.94 9.41 -10.40
N SER A 116 2.13 8.36 -10.46
CA SER A 116 0.90 8.32 -11.27
C SER A 116 -0.12 9.40 -10.84
N ILE A 117 -0.30 9.62 -9.54
CA ILE A 117 -1.18 10.66 -9.01
C ILE A 117 -0.66 12.06 -9.35
N GLN A 118 0.66 12.28 -9.29
CA GLN A 118 1.26 13.54 -9.71
C GLN A 118 1.07 13.81 -11.21
N LEU A 119 1.22 12.79 -12.05
CA LEU A 119 0.94 12.87 -13.49
C LEU A 119 -0.54 13.16 -13.76
N LEU A 120 -1.45 12.52 -13.02
CA LEU A 120 -2.89 12.78 -13.08
C LEU A 120 -3.20 14.24 -12.72
N ALA A 121 -2.61 14.76 -11.65
CA ALA A 121 -2.78 16.15 -11.20
C ALA A 121 -2.29 17.15 -12.26
N ASN A 122 -1.22 16.81 -12.97
CA ASN A 122 -0.66 17.61 -14.05
C ASN A 122 -1.31 17.36 -15.43
N ARG A 123 -2.33 16.51 -15.50
CA ARG A 123 -3.02 16.10 -16.74
C ARG A 123 -2.12 15.44 -17.79
N THR A 124 -1.06 14.78 -17.34
CA THR A 124 -0.10 14.06 -18.19
C THR A 124 -0.49 12.58 -18.30
N TYR A 125 -1.72 12.33 -18.73
CA TYR A 125 -2.38 11.01 -18.69
C TYR A 125 -1.63 9.90 -19.44
N LYS A 126 -0.92 10.25 -20.51
CA LYS A 126 -0.22 9.28 -21.38
C LYS A 126 0.90 8.51 -20.66
N ASP A 127 1.53 9.16 -19.69
CA ASP A 127 2.69 8.60 -19.00
C ASP A 127 2.29 7.71 -17.81
N ILE A 128 1.03 7.80 -17.35
CA ILE A 128 0.51 7.01 -16.21
C ILE A 128 0.58 5.51 -16.49
N LYS A 129 0.34 5.09 -17.73
CA LYS A 129 0.25 3.67 -18.08
C LYS A 129 1.52 2.87 -17.80
N GLU A 130 2.69 3.47 -17.95
CA GLU A 130 3.96 2.82 -17.62
C GLU A 130 4.03 2.45 -16.13
N HIS A 131 3.63 3.37 -15.27
CA HIS A 131 3.64 3.20 -13.82
C HIS A 131 2.62 2.14 -13.35
N THR A 132 1.39 2.16 -13.88
CA THR A 132 0.38 1.14 -13.53
C THR A 132 0.77 -0.26 -14.00
N VAL A 133 1.51 -0.40 -15.10
CA VAL A 133 2.08 -1.68 -15.56
C VAL A 133 3.18 -2.16 -14.61
N ASN A 134 4.01 -1.26 -14.08
CA ASN A 134 5.03 -1.63 -13.10
C ASN A 134 4.39 -2.16 -11.80
N VAL A 135 3.36 -1.49 -11.28
CA VAL A 135 2.61 -1.96 -10.11
C VAL A 135 2.06 -3.37 -10.33
N LYS A 136 1.47 -3.64 -11.49
CA LYS A 136 0.99 -4.98 -11.84
C LYS A 136 2.12 -6.01 -11.87
N SER A 137 3.31 -5.66 -12.34
CA SER A 137 4.45 -6.56 -12.36
C SER A 137 4.94 -6.91 -10.95
N TYR A 138 4.88 -5.96 -10.01
CA TYR A 138 5.22 -6.20 -8.61
C TYR A 138 4.20 -7.12 -7.93
N GLU A 139 2.90 -6.96 -8.22
CA GLU A 139 1.86 -7.85 -7.72
C GLU A 139 2.05 -9.29 -8.25
N GLU A 140 2.30 -9.48 -9.56
CA GLU A 140 2.57 -10.81 -10.13
C GLU A 140 3.79 -11.49 -9.48
N GLU A 141 4.80 -10.73 -9.05
CA GLU A 141 5.94 -11.24 -8.30
C GLU A 141 5.56 -11.62 -6.85
N CYS A 142 4.74 -10.79 -6.19
CA CYS A 142 4.22 -11.04 -4.83
C CYS A 142 3.35 -12.30 -4.79
N ASP A 143 2.41 -12.45 -5.71
CA ASP A 143 1.56 -13.63 -5.91
C ASP A 143 2.41 -14.95 -6.02
N HIS A 144 3.49 -14.87 -6.80
CA HIS A 144 4.44 -15.97 -6.92
C HIS A 144 5.20 -16.24 -5.61
N THR A 145 5.54 -15.19 -4.89
CA THR A 145 6.27 -15.25 -3.63
C THR A 145 5.42 -15.84 -2.53
N GLU A 146 4.14 -15.43 -2.42
CA GLU A 146 3.19 -16.01 -1.47
C GLU A 146 3.05 -17.53 -1.64
N ARG A 147 2.79 -17.99 -2.85
CA ARG A 147 2.65 -19.44 -3.15
C ARG A 147 3.89 -20.23 -2.78
N LYS A 148 5.08 -19.67 -2.96
CA LYS A 148 6.35 -20.29 -2.53
C LYS A 148 6.50 -20.28 -1.01
N ALA A 149 6.16 -19.15 -0.36
CA ALA A 149 6.23 -18.99 1.09
C ALA A 149 5.30 -19.99 1.78
N LEU A 150 4.01 -20.03 1.39
CA LEU A 150 3.02 -20.96 1.93
C LEU A 150 3.45 -22.43 1.73
N ARG A 151 3.93 -22.80 0.54
CA ARG A 151 4.42 -24.15 0.29
C ARG A 151 5.58 -24.56 1.19
N LYS A 152 6.49 -23.63 1.53
CA LYS A 152 7.61 -23.89 2.44
C LYS A 152 7.16 -23.88 3.89
N LEU A 153 6.23 -23.00 4.25
CA LEU A 153 5.72 -22.82 5.60
C LEU A 153 5.24 -24.14 6.19
N PHE A 154 4.37 -24.86 5.48
CA PHE A 154 3.81 -26.16 5.89
C PHE A 154 4.86 -27.29 5.99
N LYS A 155 6.07 -27.08 5.51
CA LYS A 155 7.20 -28.02 5.64
C LYS A 155 8.19 -27.61 6.72
N LYS A 156 8.29 -26.31 7.01
CA LYS A 156 9.29 -25.71 7.92
C LYS A 156 8.85 -25.81 9.37
N PHE A 157 7.59 -25.55 9.66
CA PHE A 157 7.09 -25.48 11.03
C PHE A 157 6.20 -26.68 11.38
N SER A 158 6.51 -27.32 12.52
CA SER A 158 5.64 -28.29 13.17
C SER A 158 4.82 -27.66 14.31
N ASP A 159 5.17 -26.45 14.73
CA ASP A 159 4.44 -25.66 15.71
C ASP A 159 3.25 -24.97 15.03
N PRO A 160 2.00 -25.34 15.41
CA PRO A 160 0.82 -24.75 14.79
C PRO A 160 0.66 -23.26 15.05
N VAL A 161 1.19 -22.72 16.16
CA VAL A 161 1.14 -21.29 16.47
C VAL A 161 1.99 -20.51 15.48
N LYS A 162 3.24 -20.93 15.29
CA LYS A 162 4.13 -20.30 14.30
C LYS A 162 3.58 -20.43 12.87
N LEU A 163 2.96 -21.56 12.56
CA LEU A 163 2.37 -21.77 11.25
C LEU A 163 1.23 -20.76 10.98
N ILE A 164 0.34 -20.54 11.96
CA ILE A 164 -0.74 -19.56 11.86
C ILE A 164 -0.14 -18.15 11.73
N GLN A 165 0.78 -17.76 12.61
CA GLN A 165 1.40 -16.42 12.59
C GLN A 165 1.99 -16.08 11.22
N TYR A 166 2.84 -16.95 10.68
CA TYR A 166 3.49 -16.69 9.38
C TYR A 166 2.51 -16.76 8.21
N LYS A 167 1.49 -17.62 8.29
CA LYS A 167 0.43 -17.67 7.28
C LYS A 167 -0.32 -16.34 7.23
N ASP A 168 -0.78 -15.85 8.36
CA ASP A 168 -1.51 -14.58 8.45
C ASP A 168 -0.65 -13.41 7.94
N LEU A 169 0.66 -13.41 8.27
CA LEU A 169 1.56 -12.35 7.80
C LEU A 169 1.75 -12.36 6.28
N TYR A 170 1.88 -13.53 5.65
CA TYR A 170 2.00 -13.61 4.18
C TYR A 170 0.70 -13.21 3.49
N GLU A 171 -0.47 -13.62 4.01
CA GLU A 171 -1.77 -13.22 3.47
C GLU A 171 -1.97 -11.70 3.59
N LYS A 172 -1.61 -11.09 4.72
CA LYS A 172 -1.70 -9.63 4.90
C LYS A 172 -0.74 -8.85 4.00
N LEU A 173 0.44 -9.38 3.73
CA LEU A 173 1.38 -8.78 2.78
C LEU A 173 0.83 -8.81 1.35
N GLU A 174 0.17 -9.90 0.98
CA GLU A 174 -0.48 -10.05 -0.31
C GLU A 174 -1.71 -9.14 -0.42
N ASP A 175 -2.60 -9.10 0.58
CA ASP A 175 -3.73 -8.16 0.66
C ASP A 175 -3.27 -6.70 0.43
N THR A 176 -2.11 -6.31 1.02
CA THR A 176 -1.55 -4.96 0.87
C THR A 176 -1.08 -4.69 -0.57
N MET A 177 -0.46 -5.69 -1.20
CA MET A 177 -0.01 -5.55 -2.59
C MET A 177 -1.20 -5.51 -3.56
N ASP A 178 -2.24 -6.30 -3.30
CA ASP A 178 -3.50 -6.29 -4.04
C ASP A 178 -4.20 -4.92 -3.96
N ALA A 179 -4.20 -4.29 -2.78
CA ALA A 179 -4.73 -2.94 -2.62
C ALA A 179 -3.94 -1.92 -3.47
N CYS A 180 -2.61 -2.04 -3.55
CA CYS A 180 -1.81 -1.21 -4.48
C CYS A 180 -2.23 -1.41 -5.94
N GLN A 181 -2.46 -2.66 -6.36
CA GLN A 181 -2.95 -2.96 -7.71
C GLN A 181 -4.35 -2.38 -7.96
N ASP A 182 -5.20 -2.35 -6.95
CA ASP A 182 -6.55 -1.76 -7.06
C ASP A 182 -6.50 -0.24 -7.28
N VAL A 183 -5.56 0.48 -6.65
CA VAL A 183 -5.30 1.90 -6.97
C VAL A 183 -4.87 2.05 -8.44
N ALA A 184 -3.97 1.19 -8.92
CA ALA A 184 -3.53 1.21 -10.32
C ALA A 184 -4.67 0.95 -11.31
N LYS A 185 -5.58 0.01 -11.02
CA LYS A 185 -6.79 -0.28 -11.82
C LYS A 185 -7.75 0.92 -11.85
N ALA A 186 -7.94 1.58 -10.71
CA ALA A 186 -8.75 2.80 -10.63
C ALA A 186 -8.15 3.93 -11.49
N LEU A 187 -6.83 4.14 -11.39
CA LEU A 187 -6.12 5.11 -12.24
C LEU A 187 -6.29 4.81 -13.74
N ASP A 188 -6.09 3.56 -14.17
CA ASP A 188 -6.30 3.16 -15.57
C ASP A 188 -7.73 3.49 -16.04
N THR A 189 -8.73 3.25 -15.20
CA THR A 189 -10.13 3.57 -15.51
C THR A 189 -10.37 5.07 -15.67
N ILE A 190 -9.81 5.86 -14.77
CA ILE A 190 -9.93 7.33 -14.79
C ILE A 190 -9.20 7.92 -16.02
N VAL A 191 -8.02 7.40 -16.33
CA VAL A 191 -7.29 7.81 -17.55
C VAL A 191 -8.12 7.55 -18.80
N MET A 192 -8.75 6.37 -18.92
CA MET A 192 -9.60 6.05 -20.06
C MET A 192 -10.82 6.98 -20.21
N LYS A 193 -11.36 7.50 -19.11
CA LYS A 193 -12.48 8.47 -19.15
C LYS A 193 -12.05 9.87 -19.59
N ASN A 194 -10.79 10.23 -19.41
CA ASN A 194 -10.27 11.60 -19.54
C ASN A 194 -9.34 11.81 -20.75
N MET A 195 -9.02 10.76 -21.51
CA MET A 195 -8.28 10.81 -22.79
C MET A 195 -9.25 10.97 -23.97
#